data_2085cb462afe3be09ce628b8e8f3123d
#
_entry.id   2085cb462afe3be09ce628b8e8f3123d
#
_cell.length_a   1.000
_cell.length_b   1.000
_cell.length_c   1.000
_cell.angle_alpha   90.00
_cell.angle_beta   90.00
_cell.angle_gamma   90.00
#
_symmetry.space_group_name_H-M   'P 1'
#
loop_
_entity.id
_entity.type
_entity.pdbx_description
1 polymer ?
#
loop_
_entity_poly.entity_id
_entity_poly.type
_entity_poly.pdbx_seq_one_letter_code
_entity_poly.pdbx_strand_id
1 'polypeptide(L)'
;MRGATVLYNTYWVRFSYGGLSHEYAVRNTRTLIHAAEAAVVKRIVHVSITNPAMDSPLPYFKGKAELEQAIQSSSLSYAILRPAVLFGEGDILINNIAFMLRRFPLFAIPGTGEYRVQPIFVDDLAELAMDGGQRSDSYTVDAVGPETYTYTELVQTISRAIGSKPLLVHWPAGLVRLASGVLGAILKDVVLTEDEIKGLMADLLVSHGPPTGRTSLEGWIKSHAGTIGNCYASELARHYVSEGAGKNSRPGC
;
A
#
# COMPACT_ATOMS: atom_id res chain seq x y z
N MET A 1 20.70 -16.55 7.31
CA MET A 1 19.42 -17.12 7.79
C MET A 1 19.60 -18.42 8.63
N ARG A 2 20.82 -18.79 9.04
CA ARG A 2 21.03 -20.03 9.83
C ARG A 2 20.18 -20.03 11.11
N GLY A 3 19.42 -21.11 11.34
CA GLY A 3 18.55 -21.27 12.50
C GLY A 3 17.19 -20.57 12.43
N ALA A 4 16.92 -19.79 11.39
CA ALA A 4 15.60 -19.21 11.18
C ALA A 4 14.63 -20.30 10.70
N THR A 5 13.42 -20.33 11.29
CA THR A 5 12.37 -21.28 10.91
C THR A 5 11.33 -20.65 9.98
N VAL A 6 11.10 -19.34 10.12
CA VAL A 6 10.13 -18.58 9.32
C VAL A 6 10.80 -17.33 8.76
N LEU A 7 10.52 -17.02 7.50
CA LEU A 7 10.90 -15.78 6.83
C LEU A 7 9.65 -14.93 6.64
N TYR A 8 9.60 -13.73 7.23
CA TYR A 8 8.58 -12.73 6.95
C TYR A 8 9.11 -11.76 5.88
N ASN A 9 8.49 -11.77 4.71
CA ASN A 9 8.90 -10.95 3.58
C ASN A 9 7.88 -9.84 3.31
N THR A 10 8.21 -8.64 3.72
CA THR A 10 7.44 -7.40 3.43
C THR A 10 8.13 -6.52 2.41
N TYR A 11 9.29 -6.96 1.87
CA TYR A 11 10.08 -6.18 0.93
C TYR A 11 9.35 -5.99 -0.40
N TRP A 12 9.21 -4.74 -0.80
CA TRP A 12 8.71 -4.31 -2.11
C TRP A 12 9.11 -2.86 -2.39
N VAL A 13 8.97 -2.42 -3.64
CA VAL A 13 9.08 -1.01 -4.05
C VAL A 13 7.72 -0.53 -4.56
N ARG A 14 7.29 0.63 -4.09
CA ARG A 14 5.98 1.20 -4.47
C ARG A 14 5.94 1.61 -5.94
N PHE A 15 7.01 2.26 -6.43
CA PHE A 15 7.18 2.69 -7.82
C PHE A 15 8.68 2.71 -8.19
N SER A 16 8.97 2.76 -9.49
CA SER A 16 10.36 2.83 -9.95
C SER A 16 10.95 4.21 -9.72
N TYR A 17 12.06 4.28 -8.97
CA TYR A 17 12.77 5.52 -8.65
C TYR A 17 14.24 5.24 -8.30
N GLY A 18 15.17 6.14 -8.72
CA GLY A 18 16.57 6.08 -8.29
C GLY A 18 17.30 4.79 -8.63
N GLY A 19 16.94 4.09 -9.72
CA GLY A 19 17.53 2.81 -10.12
C GLY A 19 16.85 1.58 -9.51
N LEU A 20 15.89 1.77 -8.59
CA LEU A 20 15.04 0.70 -8.08
C LEU A 20 13.82 0.56 -9.00
N SER A 21 13.48 -0.69 -9.37
CA SER A 21 12.32 -0.99 -10.21
C SER A 21 11.57 -2.22 -9.67
N HIS A 22 10.37 -2.47 -10.19
CA HIS A 22 9.61 -3.67 -9.83
C HIS A 22 10.36 -4.95 -10.24
N GLU A 23 11.02 -4.97 -11.43
CA GLU A 23 11.85 -6.12 -11.85
C GLU A 23 13.05 -6.33 -10.89
N TYR A 24 13.64 -5.24 -10.40
CA TYR A 24 14.70 -5.32 -9.40
C TYR A 24 14.18 -5.93 -8.10
N ALA A 25 12.99 -5.52 -7.65
CA ALA A 25 12.35 -6.07 -6.46
C ALA A 25 12.01 -7.58 -6.63
N VAL A 26 11.50 -7.96 -7.80
CA VAL A 26 11.24 -9.38 -8.15
C VAL A 26 12.54 -10.20 -8.08
N ARG A 27 13.60 -9.72 -8.73
CA ARG A 27 14.90 -10.42 -8.73
C ARG A 27 15.46 -10.60 -7.31
N ASN A 28 15.43 -9.54 -6.51
CA ASN A 28 15.92 -9.58 -5.13
C ASN A 28 15.10 -10.55 -4.26
N THR A 29 13.78 -10.54 -4.40
CA THR A 29 12.92 -11.47 -3.64
C THR A 29 13.14 -12.92 -4.09
N ARG A 30 13.34 -13.19 -5.37
CA ARG A 30 13.73 -14.53 -5.84
C ARG A 30 15.05 -14.99 -5.21
N THR A 31 16.06 -14.11 -5.14
CA THR A 31 17.32 -14.38 -4.43
C THR A 31 17.09 -14.70 -2.95
N LEU A 32 16.17 -13.95 -2.31
CA LEU A 32 15.80 -14.17 -0.90
C LEU A 32 15.12 -15.53 -0.69
N ILE A 33 14.23 -15.95 -1.60
CA ILE A 33 13.57 -17.27 -1.58
C ILE A 33 14.62 -18.37 -1.68
N HIS A 34 15.51 -18.32 -2.68
CA HIS A 34 16.59 -19.31 -2.83
C HIS A 34 17.54 -19.36 -1.63
N ALA A 35 17.85 -18.20 -1.04
CA ALA A 35 18.68 -18.15 0.16
C ALA A 35 17.97 -18.77 1.39
N ALA A 36 16.64 -18.64 1.46
CA ALA A 36 15.83 -19.28 2.51
C ALA A 36 15.80 -20.81 2.34
N GLU A 37 15.62 -21.31 1.11
CA GLU A 37 15.68 -22.73 0.81
C GLU A 37 17.06 -23.31 1.17
N ALA A 38 18.14 -22.66 0.73
CA ALA A 38 19.51 -23.07 1.04
C ALA A 38 19.83 -23.06 2.56
N ALA A 39 19.17 -22.20 3.31
CA ALA A 39 19.31 -22.11 4.77
C ALA A 39 18.35 -23.05 5.54
N VAL A 40 17.58 -23.86 4.82
CA VAL A 40 16.59 -24.81 5.37
C VAL A 40 15.53 -24.08 6.24
N VAL A 41 15.14 -22.86 5.83
CA VAL A 41 13.97 -22.19 6.38
C VAL A 41 12.74 -23.01 6.00
N LYS A 42 11.80 -23.19 6.91
CA LYS A 42 10.64 -24.07 6.69
C LYS A 42 9.46 -23.36 6.05
N ARG A 43 9.35 -22.04 6.28
CA ARG A 43 8.15 -21.29 5.94
C ARG A 43 8.47 -19.87 5.50
N ILE A 44 7.68 -19.34 4.57
CA ILE A 44 7.66 -17.93 4.19
C ILE A 44 6.26 -17.33 4.40
N VAL A 45 6.20 -16.18 5.07
CA VAL A 45 5.02 -15.31 5.10
C VAL A 45 5.31 -14.14 4.19
N HIS A 46 4.54 -13.99 3.12
CA HIS A 46 4.79 -12.98 2.08
C HIS A 46 3.63 -12.00 1.96
N VAL A 47 3.94 -10.72 2.02
CA VAL A 47 2.97 -9.64 1.77
C VAL A 47 2.94 -9.32 0.28
N SER A 48 1.86 -9.74 -0.37
CA SER A 48 1.57 -9.50 -1.79
C SER A 48 0.69 -8.26 -2.00
N ILE A 49 -0.34 -8.36 -2.81
CA ILE A 49 -1.38 -7.36 -3.10
C ILE A 49 -2.68 -8.09 -3.48
N THR A 50 -3.84 -7.45 -3.33
CA THR A 50 -5.09 -7.94 -3.93
C THR A 50 -5.00 -7.98 -5.45
N ASN A 51 -5.67 -8.93 -6.08
CA ASN A 51 -5.79 -9.06 -7.55
C ASN A 51 -4.47 -9.05 -8.33
N PRO A 52 -3.40 -9.76 -7.89
CA PRO A 52 -2.19 -9.86 -8.69
C PRO A 52 -2.46 -10.74 -9.91
N ALA A 53 -1.93 -10.37 -11.09
CA ALA A 53 -2.14 -11.13 -12.32
C ALA A 53 -0.88 -11.13 -13.20
N MET A 54 -0.55 -12.30 -13.78
CA MET A 54 0.64 -12.49 -14.62
C MET A 54 0.55 -11.70 -15.94
N ASP A 55 -0.65 -11.51 -16.44
CA ASP A 55 -0.98 -10.74 -17.65
C ASP A 55 -1.31 -9.27 -17.37
N SER A 56 -1.17 -8.82 -16.13
CA SER A 56 -1.43 -7.43 -15.79
C SER A 56 -0.52 -6.48 -16.59
N PRO A 57 -1.09 -5.43 -17.21
CA PRO A 57 -0.31 -4.37 -17.84
C PRO A 57 0.41 -3.47 -16.81
N LEU A 58 0.07 -3.61 -15.51
CA LEU A 58 0.65 -2.83 -14.43
C LEU A 58 1.83 -3.61 -13.82
N PRO A 59 3.08 -3.10 -13.93
CA PRO A 59 4.27 -3.80 -13.47
C PRO A 59 4.25 -4.19 -11.98
N TYR A 60 3.58 -3.37 -11.16
CA TYR A 60 3.38 -3.66 -9.73
C TYR A 60 2.64 -4.99 -9.52
N PHE A 61 1.44 -5.13 -10.11
CA PHE A 61 0.57 -6.29 -9.96
C PHE A 61 1.16 -7.53 -10.62
N LYS A 62 1.78 -7.36 -11.80
CA LYS A 62 2.49 -8.44 -12.48
C LYS A 62 3.65 -8.98 -11.64
N GLY A 63 4.51 -8.08 -11.12
CA GLY A 63 5.65 -8.48 -10.29
C GLY A 63 5.23 -9.21 -9.01
N LYS A 64 4.12 -8.80 -8.39
CA LYS A 64 3.54 -9.51 -7.24
C LYS A 64 3.06 -10.91 -7.63
N ALA A 65 2.38 -11.07 -8.76
CA ALA A 65 1.97 -12.39 -9.27
C ALA A 65 3.16 -13.29 -9.56
N GLU A 66 4.24 -12.75 -10.15
CA GLU A 66 5.48 -13.50 -10.39
C GLU A 66 6.14 -13.99 -9.10
N LEU A 67 6.07 -13.21 -8.03
CA LEU A 67 6.61 -13.63 -6.72
C LEU A 67 5.73 -14.67 -6.04
N GLU A 68 4.42 -14.56 -6.12
CA GLU A 68 3.52 -15.60 -5.63
C GLU A 68 3.79 -16.94 -6.33
N GLN A 69 3.92 -16.93 -7.65
CA GLN A 69 4.27 -18.13 -8.41
C GLN A 69 5.62 -18.71 -7.99
N ALA A 70 6.63 -17.85 -7.77
CA ALA A 70 7.95 -18.31 -7.32
C ALA A 70 7.91 -18.95 -5.93
N ILE A 71 7.12 -18.37 -5.00
CA ILE A 71 6.93 -18.92 -3.65
C ILE A 71 6.18 -20.24 -3.71
N GLN A 72 5.09 -20.34 -4.49
CA GLN A 72 4.29 -21.56 -4.64
C GLN A 72 5.07 -22.70 -5.29
N SER A 73 6.08 -22.38 -6.12
CA SER A 73 6.96 -23.35 -6.75
C SER A 73 8.19 -23.71 -5.92
N SER A 74 8.41 -23.06 -4.78
CA SER A 74 9.54 -23.32 -3.88
C SER A 74 9.27 -24.52 -2.96
N SER A 75 10.30 -24.97 -2.25
CA SER A 75 10.18 -26.03 -1.24
C SER A 75 9.63 -25.53 0.11
N LEU A 76 9.39 -24.23 0.25
CA LEU A 76 8.90 -23.61 1.48
C LEU A 76 7.39 -23.80 1.63
N SER A 77 6.89 -24.11 2.84
CA SER A 77 5.49 -23.86 3.11
C SER A 77 5.24 -22.35 3.17
N TYR A 78 4.02 -21.89 2.85
CA TYR A 78 3.81 -20.45 2.72
C TYR A 78 2.48 -19.97 3.29
N ALA A 79 2.48 -18.69 3.67
CA ALA A 79 1.29 -17.87 3.81
C ALA A 79 1.47 -16.63 2.91
N ILE A 80 0.64 -16.49 1.89
CA ILE A 80 0.62 -15.31 1.03
C ILE A 80 -0.56 -14.44 1.46
N LEU A 81 -0.25 -13.24 1.94
CA LEU A 81 -1.23 -12.25 2.38
C LEU A 81 -1.36 -11.20 1.29
N ARG A 82 -2.56 -10.96 0.80
CA ARG A 82 -2.86 -10.01 -0.26
C ARG A 82 -3.59 -8.79 0.31
N PRO A 83 -2.89 -7.81 0.89
CA PRO A 83 -3.55 -6.59 1.34
C PRO A 83 -4.02 -5.75 0.15
N ALA A 84 -5.05 -4.92 0.38
CA ALA A 84 -5.42 -3.84 -0.51
C ALA A 84 -4.66 -2.56 -0.11
N VAL A 85 -5.33 -1.62 0.56
CA VAL A 85 -4.74 -0.39 1.08
C VAL A 85 -4.49 -0.55 2.58
N LEU A 86 -3.29 -0.20 3.04
CA LEU A 86 -2.97 -0.19 4.47
C LEU A 86 -3.31 1.17 5.08
N PHE A 87 -3.84 1.15 6.30
CA PHE A 87 -3.96 2.34 7.12
C PHE A 87 -3.44 2.09 8.54
N GLY A 88 -3.08 3.15 9.24
CA GLY A 88 -2.55 3.09 10.60
C GLY A 88 -1.64 4.25 10.91
N GLU A 89 -1.00 4.22 12.06
CA GLU A 89 -0.04 5.26 12.42
C GLU A 89 1.13 5.27 11.43
N GLY A 90 1.39 6.44 10.86
CA GLY A 90 2.45 6.63 9.89
C GLY A 90 2.12 6.17 8.47
N ASP A 91 0.85 5.83 8.14
CA ASP A 91 0.50 5.58 6.74
C ASP A 91 0.70 6.85 5.87
N ILE A 92 0.84 6.65 4.57
CA ILE A 92 1.09 7.75 3.64
C ILE A 92 -0.20 8.16 2.92
N LEU A 93 -1.01 7.19 2.47
CA LEU A 93 -2.14 7.48 1.60
C LEU A 93 -3.25 8.25 2.33
N ILE A 94 -3.77 7.69 3.43
CA ILE A 94 -4.87 8.29 4.18
C ILE A 94 -4.41 9.61 4.82
N ASN A 95 -3.18 9.61 5.37
CA ASN A 95 -2.58 10.82 5.93
C ASN A 95 -2.45 11.94 4.89
N ASN A 96 -1.98 11.64 3.68
CA ASN A 96 -1.75 12.66 2.65
C ASN A 96 -3.06 13.13 2.01
N ILE A 97 -4.08 12.27 1.92
CA ILE A 97 -5.43 12.71 1.57
C ILE A 97 -5.92 13.72 2.62
N ALA A 98 -5.83 13.40 3.91
CA ALA A 98 -6.22 14.30 5.00
C ALA A 98 -5.41 15.62 4.97
N PHE A 99 -4.10 15.55 4.70
CA PHE A 99 -3.25 16.72 4.54
C PHE A 99 -3.73 17.65 3.43
N MET A 100 -4.07 17.11 2.27
CA MET A 100 -4.57 17.90 1.14
C MET A 100 -5.94 18.49 1.46
N LEU A 101 -6.86 17.71 2.06
CA LEU A 101 -8.19 18.15 2.45
C LEU A 101 -8.17 19.29 3.49
N ARG A 102 -7.12 19.37 4.32
CA ARG A 102 -6.95 20.46 5.29
C ARG A 102 -6.41 21.74 4.67
N ARG A 103 -5.61 21.64 3.61
CA ARG A 103 -4.83 22.78 3.08
C ARG A 103 -5.39 23.38 1.81
N PHE A 104 -6.11 22.59 1.03
CA PHE A 104 -6.61 23.05 -0.26
C PHE A 104 -8.13 23.15 -0.26
N PRO A 105 -8.70 24.20 -0.86
CA PRO A 105 -10.16 24.36 -0.95
C PRO A 105 -10.80 23.42 -1.97
N LEU A 106 -9.96 22.70 -2.77
CA LEU A 106 -10.39 21.80 -3.82
C LEU A 106 -9.59 20.51 -3.75
N PHE A 107 -10.28 19.37 -3.92
CA PHE A 107 -9.66 18.05 -4.04
C PHE A 107 -10.12 17.38 -5.34
N ALA A 108 -9.16 17.01 -6.19
CA ALA A 108 -9.42 16.37 -7.48
C ALA A 108 -9.49 14.84 -7.33
N ILE A 109 -10.61 14.26 -7.75
CA ILE A 109 -10.86 12.82 -7.81
C ILE A 109 -10.64 12.37 -9.24
N PRO A 110 -9.79 11.34 -9.51
CA PRO A 110 -9.58 10.82 -10.85
C PRO A 110 -10.85 10.14 -11.39
N GLY A 111 -11.27 10.48 -12.59
CA GLY A 111 -12.44 9.86 -13.25
C GLY A 111 -13.74 10.01 -12.48
N THR A 112 -14.49 8.92 -12.32
CA THR A 112 -15.80 8.91 -11.66
C THR A 112 -15.70 8.88 -10.13
N GLY A 113 -14.61 8.34 -9.58
CA GLY A 113 -14.48 8.10 -8.16
C GLY A 113 -15.30 6.92 -7.59
N GLU A 114 -16.00 6.17 -8.48
CA GLU A 114 -16.85 5.03 -8.10
C GLU A 114 -16.07 3.72 -7.92
N TYR A 115 -14.80 3.69 -8.34
CA TYR A 115 -13.93 2.55 -8.11
C TYR A 115 -13.64 2.37 -6.61
N ARG A 116 -13.50 1.09 -6.20
CA ARG A 116 -13.56 0.71 -4.80
C ARG A 116 -12.20 0.44 -4.20
N VAL A 117 -12.10 0.70 -2.90
CA VAL A 117 -10.96 0.37 -2.06
C VAL A 117 -11.46 -0.29 -0.77
N GLN A 118 -10.71 -1.27 -0.26
CA GLN A 118 -11.04 -1.99 0.97
C GLN A 118 -9.83 -1.96 1.92
N PRO A 119 -9.65 -0.86 2.67
CA PRO A 119 -8.48 -0.67 3.53
C PRO A 119 -8.44 -1.67 4.68
N ILE A 120 -7.22 -2.11 5.06
CA ILE A 120 -6.97 -2.93 6.24
C ILE A 120 -6.04 -2.20 7.21
N PHE A 121 -6.30 -2.33 8.51
CA PHE A 121 -5.44 -1.80 9.56
C PHE A 121 -4.11 -2.55 9.59
N VAL A 122 -3.02 -1.82 9.74
CA VAL A 122 -1.66 -2.40 9.68
C VAL A 122 -1.44 -3.47 10.75
N ASP A 123 -2.00 -3.28 11.97
CA ASP A 123 -1.86 -4.28 13.03
C ASP A 123 -2.72 -5.52 12.79
N ASP A 124 -3.91 -5.39 12.15
CA ASP A 124 -4.68 -6.56 11.71
C ASP A 124 -3.88 -7.38 10.68
N LEU A 125 -3.18 -6.73 9.74
CA LEU A 125 -2.28 -7.43 8.82
C LEU A 125 -1.10 -8.08 9.54
N ALA A 126 -0.54 -7.42 10.55
CA ALA A 126 0.54 -7.98 11.35
C ALA A 126 0.10 -9.22 12.14
N GLU A 127 -1.11 -9.21 12.72
CA GLU A 127 -1.71 -10.38 13.38
C GLU A 127 -1.86 -11.55 12.38
N LEU A 128 -2.42 -11.28 11.18
CA LEU A 128 -2.53 -12.30 10.11
C LEU A 128 -1.15 -12.86 9.70
N ALA A 129 -0.13 -12.01 9.66
CA ALA A 129 1.23 -12.44 9.34
C ALA A 129 1.81 -13.32 10.47
N MET A 130 1.60 -12.97 11.72
CA MET A 130 2.04 -13.77 12.88
C MET A 130 1.36 -15.14 12.89
N ASP A 131 0.04 -15.18 12.73
CA ASP A 131 -0.73 -16.42 12.62
C ASP A 131 -0.25 -17.27 11.44
N GLY A 132 -0.02 -16.60 10.28
CA GLY A 132 0.55 -17.22 9.11
C GLY A 132 1.89 -17.89 9.36
N GLY A 133 2.74 -17.31 10.20
CA GLY A 133 4.05 -17.87 10.57
C GLY A 133 3.97 -19.10 11.49
N GLN A 134 2.88 -19.26 12.22
CA GLN A 134 2.68 -20.37 13.17
C GLN A 134 2.03 -21.61 12.54
N ARG A 135 1.38 -21.45 11.37
CA ARG A 135 0.71 -22.55 10.64
C ARG A 135 1.71 -23.39 9.85
N SER A 136 1.31 -24.61 9.50
CA SER A 136 2.10 -25.51 8.66
C SER A 136 1.55 -25.66 7.25
N ASP A 137 0.25 -25.43 7.04
CA ASP A 137 -0.42 -25.50 5.73
C ASP A 137 -0.07 -24.30 4.85
N SER A 138 0.09 -24.52 3.56
CA SER A 138 0.27 -23.45 2.59
C SER A 138 -1.05 -22.87 2.15
N TYR A 139 -1.17 -21.52 2.18
CA TYR A 139 -2.39 -20.83 1.78
C TYR A 139 -2.12 -19.43 1.25
N THR A 140 -3.12 -18.91 0.54
CA THR A 140 -3.20 -17.51 0.10
C THR A 140 -4.51 -16.93 0.57
N VAL A 141 -4.50 -15.70 1.09
CA VAL A 141 -5.69 -15.02 1.58
C VAL A 141 -5.63 -13.53 1.29
N ASP A 142 -6.76 -12.94 0.92
CA ASP A 142 -6.90 -11.50 0.81
C ASP A 142 -6.96 -10.90 2.22
N ALA A 143 -6.03 -9.99 2.51
CA ALA A 143 -5.93 -9.30 3.78
C ALA A 143 -6.62 -7.94 3.65
N VAL A 144 -7.92 -7.90 3.93
CA VAL A 144 -8.77 -6.71 3.73
C VAL A 144 -9.61 -6.41 4.95
N GLY A 145 -9.88 -5.14 5.18
CA GLY A 145 -10.68 -4.69 6.32
C GLY A 145 -12.19 -4.90 6.14
N PRO A 146 -12.97 -4.59 7.16
CA PRO A 146 -14.41 -4.85 7.17
C PRO A 146 -15.22 -3.91 6.26
N GLU A 147 -14.63 -2.77 5.86
CA GLU A 147 -15.34 -1.70 5.15
C GLU A 147 -14.81 -1.58 3.73
N THR A 148 -15.72 -1.47 2.77
CA THR A 148 -15.43 -1.15 1.37
C THR A 148 -15.99 0.24 1.07
N TYR A 149 -15.18 1.09 0.43
CA TYR A 149 -15.55 2.44 0.04
C TYR A 149 -15.38 2.62 -1.46
N THR A 150 -16.24 3.39 -2.10
CA THR A 150 -15.81 4.08 -3.32
C THR A 150 -14.72 5.10 -2.95
N TYR A 151 -13.87 5.47 -3.89
CA TYR A 151 -12.83 6.45 -3.60
C TYR A 151 -13.41 7.80 -3.17
N THR A 152 -14.56 8.17 -3.77
CA THR A 152 -15.33 9.37 -3.35
C THR A 152 -15.79 9.27 -1.90
N GLU A 153 -16.36 8.12 -1.49
CA GLU A 153 -16.80 7.89 -0.10
C GLU A 153 -15.63 7.91 0.87
N LEU A 154 -14.47 7.33 0.50
CA LEU A 154 -13.27 7.37 1.31
C LEU A 154 -12.84 8.81 1.58
N VAL A 155 -12.72 9.64 0.52
CA VAL A 155 -12.33 11.05 0.64
C VAL A 155 -13.35 11.83 1.49
N GLN A 156 -14.65 11.60 1.28
CA GLN A 156 -15.71 12.23 2.09
C GLN A 156 -15.67 11.81 3.57
N THR A 157 -15.38 10.54 3.84
CA THR A 157 -15.26 10.02 5.21
C THR A 157 -14.10 10.68 5.94
N ILE A 158 -12.94 10.79 5.28
CA ILE A 158 -11.79 11.51 5.83
C ILE A 158 -12.15 12.99 6.04
N SER A 159 -12.74 13.64 5.03
CA SER A 159 -13.11 15.05 5.08
C SER A 159 -14.04 15.36 6.26
N ARG A 160 -15.09 14.54 6.44
CA ARG A 160 -16.03 14.69 7.57
C ARG A 160 -15.34 14.53 8.92
N ALA A 161 -14.49 13.52 9.07
CA ALA A 161 -13.82 13.23 10.32
C ALA A 161 -12.86 14.35 10.76
N ILE A 162 -12.13 14.97 9.83
CA ILE A 162 -11.19 16.05 10.11
C ILE A 162 -11.86 17.44 10.13
N GLY A 163 -13.18 17.52 9.89
CA GLY A 163 -13.93 18.78 9.86
C GLY A 163 -13.62 19.69 8.68
N SER A 164 -13.05 19.16 7.60
CA SER A 164 -12.75 19.90 6.37
C SER A 164 -13.93 19.86 5.40
N LYS A 165 -14.07 20.86 4.53
CA LYS A 165 -15.16 20.96 3.54
C LYS A 165 -14.63 21.41 2.17
N PRO A 166 -13.65 20.73 1.57
CA PRO A 166 -13.16 21.10 0.26
C PRO A 166 -14.23 20.79 -0.81
N LEU A 167 -14.15 21.50 -1.93
CA LEU A 167 -14.90 21.14 -3.12
C LEU A 167 -14.30 19.90 -3.76
N LEU A 168 -15.05 18.80 -3.81
CA LEU A 168 -14.63 17.59 -4.53
C LEU A 168 -14.98 17.73 -6.00
N VAL A 169 -13.99 17.59 -6.87
CA VAL A 169 -14.16 17.71 -8.32
C VAL A 169 -13.66 16.44 -9.02
N HIS A 170 -14.44 15.96 -9.98
CA HIS A 170 -14.10 14.80 -10.78
C HIS A 170 -13.37 15.23 -12.03
N TRP A 171 -12.09 14.91 -12.14
CA TRP A 171 -11.25 15.29 -13.28
C TRP A 171 -10.81 14.06 -14.08
N PRO A 172 -10.63 14.20 -15.41
CA PRO A 172 -9.98 13.16 -16.21
C PRO A 172 -8.62 12.77 -15.59
N ALA A 173 -8.30 11.46 -15.56
CA ALA A 173 -7.11 10.92 -14.93
C ALA A 173 -5.80 11.64 -15.36
N GLY A 174 -5.71 12.03 -16.64
CA GLY A 174 -4.56 12.78 -17.16
C GLY A 174 -4.37 14.15 -16.49
N LEU A 175 -5.47 14.86 -16.18
CA LEU A 175 -5.39 16.16 -15.49
C LEU A 175 -5.02 15.97 -14.02
N VAL A 176 -5.54 14.93 -13.35
CA VAL A 176 -5.13 14.62 -11.97
C VAL A 176 -3.64 14.27 -11.93
N ARG A 177 -3.15 13.47 -12.90
CA ARG A 177 -1.72 13.15 -13.02
C ARG A 177 -0.87 14.41 -13.18
N LEU A 178 -1.29 15.36 -14.04
CA LEU A 178 -0.58 16.63 -14.24
C LEU A 178 -0.55 17.45 -12.94
N ALA A 179 -1.69 17.61 -12.27
CA ALA A 179 -1.80 18.33 -11.00
C ALA A 179 -0.96 17.66 -9.90
N SER A 180 -0.95 16.32 -9.83
CA SER A 180 -0.09 15.55 -8.91
C SER A 180 1.40 15.76 -9.20
N GLY A 181 1.78 15.88 -10.46
CA GLY A 181 3.16 16.21 -10.88
C GLY A 181 3.60 17.59 -10.41
N VAL A 182 2.74 18.61 -10.57
CA VAL A 182 3.01 19.98 -10.09
C VAL A 182 3.11 19.99 -8.56
N LEU A 183 2.17 19.35 -7.87
CA LEU A 183 2.20 19.24 -6.41
C LEU A 183 3.42 18.48 -5.93
N GLY A 184 3.80 17.41 -6.62
CA GLY A 184 5.02 16.64 -6.34
C GLY A 184 6.30 17.47 -6.47
N ALA A 185 6.38 18.35 -7.48
CA ALA A 185 7.50 19.27 -7.62
C ALA A 185 7.60 20.27 -6.44
N ILE A 186 6.45 20.74 -5.94
CA ILE A 186 6.39 21.64 -4.76
C ILE A 186 6.79 20.89 -3.49
N LEU A 187 6.26 19.68 -3.29
CA LEU A 187 6.52 18.85 -2.11
C LEU A 187 7.84 18.08 -2.18
N LYS A 188 8.53 18.12 -3.34
CA LYS A 188 9.75 17.35 -3.64
C LYS A 188 9.53 15.84 -3.41
N ASP A 189 8.39 15.34 -3.85
CA ASP A 189 7.95 13.95 -3.67
C ASP A 189 7.17 13.42 -4.88
N VAL A 190 6.93 12.11 -4.91
CA VAL A 190 6.02 11.46 -5.87
C VAL A 190 4.67 11.27 -5.20
N VAL A 191 3.71 12.14 -5.50
CA VAL A 191 2.39 12.13 -4.85
C VAL A 191 1.54 10.97 -5.36
N LEU A 192 1.47 10.78 -6.69
CA LEU A 192 0.66 9.74 -7.33
C LEU A 192 1.22 9.44 -8.72
N THR A 193 1.45 8.18 -9.02
CA THR A 193 1.92 7.71 -10.32
C THR A 193 0.76 7.36 -11.26
N GLU A 194 1.04 7.26 -12.55
CA GLU A 194 0.06 6.85 -13.56
C GLU A 194 -0.44 5.42 -13.31
N ASP A 195 0.46 4.50 -12.95
CA ASP A 195 0.12 3.10 -12.68
C ASP A 195 -0.75 2.95 -11.42
N GLU A 196 -0.53 3.79 -10.41
CA GLU A 196 -1.38 3.83 -9.22
C GLU A 196 -2.79 4.33 -9.54
N ILE A 197 -2.92 5.37 -10.37
CA ILE A 197 -4.23 5.85 -10.84
C ILE A 197 -4.94 4.74 -11.62
N LYS A 198 -4.25 4.06 -12.54
CA LYS A 198 -4.82 2.96 -13.32
C LYS A 198 -5.24 1.78 -12.45
N GLY A 199 -4.39 1.37 -11.50
CA GLY A 199 -4.68 0.27 -10.57
C GLY A 199 -5.89 0.57 -9.68
N LEU A 200 -5.98 1.81 -9.20
CA LEU A 200 -7.10 2.29 -8.40
C LEU A 200 -8.39 2.29 -9.24
N MET A 201 -8.37 2.87 -10.46
CA MET A 201 -9.54 2.95 -11.35
C MET A 201 -9.98 1.60 -11.93
N ALA A 202 -9.15 0.57 -11.85
CA ALA A 202 -9.46 -0.79 -12.31
C ALA A 202 -10.02 -1.70 -11.21
N ASP A 203 -10.45 -1.15 -10.07
CA ASP A 203 -11.01 -1.91 -8.93
C ASP A 203 -10.04 -3.00 -8.37
N LEU A 204 -8.73 -2.80 -8.51
CA LEU A 204 -7.74 -3.80 -8.08
C LEU A 204 -7.47 -3.80 -6.57
N LEU A 205 -8.00 -2.80 -5.84
CA LEU A 205 -7.77 -2.62 -4.40
C LEU A 205 -8.99 -3.02 -3.55
N VAL A 206 -9.71 -4.04 -3.99
CA VAL A 206 -10.85 -4.64 -3.28
C VAL A 206 -10.79 -6.17 -3.41
N SER A 207 -11.28 -6.88 -2.40
CA SER A 207 -11.42 -8.33 -2.42
C SER A 207 -12.86 -8.74 -2.76
N HIS A 208 -13.01 -9.92 -3.35
CA HIS A 208 -14.30 -10.60 -3.54
C HIS A 208 -14.59 -11.61 -2.42
N GLY A 209 -13.61 -11.83 -1.52
CA GLY A 209 -13.72 -12.69 -0.36
C GLY A 209 -14.24 -11.96 0.88
N PRO A 210 -14.46 -12.68 1.98
CA PRO A 210 -14.85 -12.09 3.26
C PRO A 210 -13.70 -11.24 3.83
N PRO A 211 -14.02 -10.21 4.64
CA PRO A 211 -12.99 -9.43 5.34
C PRO A 211 -12.22 -10.30 6.33
N THR A 212 -10.94 -10.04 6.46
CA THR A 212 -10.03 -10.73 7.40
C THR A 212 -9.57 -9.82 8.53
N GLY A 213 -9.52 -8.50 8.28
CA GLY A 213 -9.29 -7.48 9.30
C GLY A 213 -10.58 -7.13 10.05
N ARG A 214 -10.44 -6.57 11.25
CA ARG A 214 -11.54 -6.25 12.16
C ARG A 214 -11.66 -4.76 12.46
N THR A 215 -10.58 -4.02 12.29
CA THR A 215 -10.50 -2.62 12.67
C THR A 215 -11.18 -1.73 11.64
N SER A 216 -12.17 -0.94 12.09
CA SER A 216 -12.88 0.03 11.25
C SER A 216 -11.97 1.21 10.89
N LEU A 217 -11.85 1.53 9.60
CA LEU A 217 -11.14 2.72 9.13
C LEU A 217 -11.84 4.00 9.63
N GLU A 218 -13.17 4.05 9.53
CA GLU A 218 -13.93 5.22 9.98
C GLU A 218 -13.73 5.47 11.48
N GLY A 219 -13.77 4.41 12.30
CA GLY A 219 -13.50 4.48 13.72
C GLY A 219 -12.08 4.97 14.02
N TRP A 220 -11.09 4.44 13.29
CA TRP A 220 -9.69 4.83 13.45
C TRP A 220 -9.46 6.30 13.06
N ILE A 221 -9.98 6.75 11.91
CA ILE A 221 -9.85 8.16 11.49
C ILE A 221 -10.49 9.10 12.50
N LYS A 222 -11.67 8.77 13.04
CA LYS A 222 -12.33 9.59 14.06
C LYS A 222 -11.47 9.77 15.32
N SER A 223 -10.84 8.69 15.79
CA SER A 223 -9.97 8.75 16.98
C SER A 223 -8.64 9.49 16.72
N HIS A 224 -8.20 9.60 15.47
CA HIS A 224 -6.97 10.28 15.06
C HIS A 224 -7.24 11.62 14.32
N ALA A 225 -8.47 12.08 14.32
CA ALA A 225 -8.88 13.28 13.57
C ALA A 225 -8.08 14.55 13.92
N GLY A 226 -7.55 14.64 15.14
CA GLY A 226 -6.73 15.79 15.57
C GLY A 226 -5.29 15.77 15.02
N THR A 227 -4.80 14.63 14.59
CA THR A 227 -3.38 14.44 14.20
C THR A 227 -3.19 14.11 12.74
N ILE A 228 -4.09 13.33 12.15
CA ILE A 228 -4.01 12.92 10.75
C ILE A 228 -4.02 14.12 9.79
N GLY A 229 -3.08 14.13 8.85
CA GLY A 229 -2.95 15.18 7.84
C GLY A 229 -2.40 16.52 8.37
N ASN A 230 -1.91 16.58 9.60
CA ASN A 230 -1.23 17.79 10.09
C ASN A 230 0.09 18.00 9.37
N CYS A 231 0.81 16.92 9.07
CA CYS A 231 2.06 16.94 8.32
C CYS A 231 1.97 16.05 7.08
N TYR A 232 2.64 16.47 6.00
CA TYR A 232 2.78 15.64 4.80
C TYR A 232 3.75 14.49 5.06
N ALA A 233 3.36 13.28 4.70
CA ALA A 233 4.21 12.09 4.78
C ALA A 233 4.90 11.85 3.43
N SER A 234 6.21 12.16 3.35
CA SER A 234 6.97 11.99 2.12
C SER A 234 7.36 10.53 1.90
N GLU A 235 6.98 10.01 0.73
CA GLU A 235 7.36 8.68 0.26
C GLU A 235 8.86 8.59 0.00
N LEU A 236 9.43 9.60 -0.72
CA LEU A 236 10.85 9.62 -1.05
C LEU A 236 11.72 9.72 0.21
N ALA A 237 11.33 10.57 1.16
CA ALA A 237 12.08 10.70 2.41
C ALA A 237 12.08 9.41 3.25
N ARG A 238 10.99 8.63 3.18
CA ARG A 238 10.86 7.39 3.96
C ARG A 238 11.60 6.21 3.33
N HIS A 239 11.53 6.05 2.01
CA HIS A 239 11.94 4.82 1.34
C HIS A 239 13.16 4.95 0.42
N TYR A 240 13.53 6.19 0.01
CA TYR A 240 14.55 6.39 -1.03
C TYR A 240 15.72 7.28 -0.61
N VAL A 241 15.64 7.96 0.54
CA VAL A 241 16.76 8.76 1.07
C VAL A 241 17.53 7.91 2.09
N SER A 242 18.83 7.68 1.85
CA SER A 242 19.70 6.98 2.80
C SER A 242 19.79 7.78 4.12
N GLU A 243 19.80 7.12 5.26
CA GLU A 243 19.88 7.71 6.62
C GLU A 243 21.12 8.63 6.88
N GLY A 244 22.00 8.81 5.89
CA GLY A 244 23.19 9.65 5.97
C GLY A 244 22.98 11.14 5.63
N ALA A 245 21.83 11.53 5.08
CA ALA A 245 21.51 12.90 4.72
C ALA A 245 20.54 13.52 5.73
N GLY A 246 21.07 14.01 6.85
CA GLY A 246 20.46 15.03 7.70
C GLY A 246 19.14 14.66 8.38
N LYS A 247 19.19 14.24 9.63
CA LYS A 247 18.06 14.12 10.57
C LYS A 247 17.36 15.46 10.91
N ASN A 248 17.36 16.45 10.03
CA ASN A 248 16.77 17.75 10.33
C ASN A 248 15.98 18.30 9.14
N SER A 249 14.84 17.71 8.89
CA SER A 249 13.68 18.43 8.34
C SER A 249 12.51 17.45 8.26
N ARG A 250 11.50 17.63 9.11
CA ARG A 250 10.15 17.14 8.82
C ARG A 250 9.60 18.06 7.72
N PRO A 251 9.60 17.68 6.44
CA PRO A 251 9.04 18.53 5.42
C PRO A 251 7.53 18.56 5.62
N GLY A 252 6.98 19.73 5.80
CA GLY A 252 5.53 19.94 5.78
C GLY A 252 4.79 19.97 7.10
N CYS A 253 5.47 20.16 8.22
CA CYS A 253 4.83 20.62 9.48
C CYS A 253 4.93 22.14 9.62
#